data_851dcb8b0f981c33e2f3ec93e62a31ba
#
_entry.id   851dcb8b0f981c33e2f3ec93e62a31ba
#
_cell.length_a   1.000
_cell.length_b   1.000
_cell.length_c   1.000
_cell.angle_alpha   90.00
_cell.angle_beta   90.00
_cell.angle_gamma   90.00
#
_symmetry.space_group_name_H-M   'P 1'
#
loop_
_entity.id
_entity.type
_entity.pdbx_description
1 polymer ?
#
loop_
_entity_poly.entity_id
_entity_poly.type
_entity_poly.pdbx_seq_one_letter_code
_entity_poly.pdbx_strand_id
1 'polypeptide(L)'
;MTKEAVAEILAGVIHPAMEKSIVELGLVEDIKIEDGGDAPSKVKFKLVFKKPDALVADLKEACEQRILSAFPGTKVYITELVRESEKRSGTNVNDLGFEQLEEVGKIIAIASGKGGVGKSTVTVNLAIALARMGYSVGVADADVYGPSIPKMTATEGLQPEVWANEENPSEQLIVPIEKYGIKWISIGYFTAPEQALIWRGPMACNALKQMVLQVKWGQLDFLLLDLPPGTGDIHISLVKDLPLDGAIIVSTPQAVALADVEKGINLFRNPDVDKEILGIVENMAWFTPAELPNNRYYIFGKEGCKAIAEKYNLDLLAQIPLVQSIRESGDNGTPAALEQNENAFAALANQVVMRTV
;
A
#
# COMPACT_ATOMS: atom_id res chain seq x y z
N MET A 1 31.16 -14.01 -20.82
CA MET A 1 29.82 -13.55 -20.33
C MET A 1 29.88 -13.46 -18.83
N THR A 2 29.45 -12.33 -18.23
CA THR A 2 29.44 -12.11 -16.76
C THR A 2 28.02 -11.97 -16.22
N LYS A 3 27.83 -12.16 -14.91
CA LYS A 3 26.50 -12.00 -14.28
C LYS A 3 26.01 -10.56 -14.40
N GLU A 4 26.89 -9.60 -14.25
CA GLU A 4 26.61 -8.17 -14.38
C GLU A 4 26.10 -7.84 -15.80
N ALA A 5 26.75 -8.37 -16.84
CA ALA A 5 26.31 -8.17 -18.22
C ALA A 5 24.94 -8.78 -18.50
N VAL A 6 24.63 -9.95 -17.93
CA VAL A 6 23.30 -10.57 -18.04
C VAL A 6 22.26 -9.75 -17.28
N ALA A 7 22.57 -9.25 -16.08
CA ALA A 7 21.67 -8.40 -15.30
C ALA A 7 21.36 -7.08 -16.03
N GLU A 8 22.37 -6.47 -16.68
CA GLU A 8 22.19 -5.24 -17.46
C GLU A 8 21.28 -5.46 -18.69
N ILE A 9 21.40 -6.62 -19.36
CA ILE A 9 20.50 -6.99 -20.46
C ILE A 9 19.07 -7.20 -19.97
N LEU A 10 18.90 -7.88 -18.84
CA LEU A 10 17.59 -8.12 -18.21
C LEU A 10 16.97 -6.83 -17.67
N ALA A 11 17.75 -5.83 -17.28
CA ALA A 11 17.26 -4.51 -16.91
C ALA A 11 16.53 -3.79 -18.06
N GLY A 12 16.77 -4.21 -19.29
CA GLY A 12 16.01 -3.72 -20.45
C GLY A 12 14.64 -4.37 -20.63
N VAL A 13 14.30 -5.45 -19.92
CA VAL A 13 12.98 -6.09 -19.99
C VAL A 13 12.03 -5.32 -19.06
N ILE A 14 11.01 -4.71 -19.65
CA ILE A 14 10.02 -3.92 -18.92
C ILE A 14 8.78 -4.78 -18.67
N HIS A 15 8.33 -4.80 -17.43
CA HIS A 15 7.08 -5.46 -17.05
C HIS A 15 5.88 -4.66 -17.60
N PRO A 16 5.01 -5.24 -18.47
CA PRO A 16 3.99 -4.46 -19.16
C PRO A 16 2.99 -3.76 -18.25
N ALA A 17 2.60 -4.39 -17.14
CA ALA A 17 1.65 -3.82 -16.20
C ALA A 17 2.29 -2.84 -15.19
N MET A 18 3.59 -2.97 -14.91
CA MET A 18 4.30 -2.15 -13.93
C MET A 18 5.17 -1.05 -14.56
N GLU A 19 5.33 -1.06 -15.90
CA GLU A 19 6.13 -0.11 -16.68
C GLU A 19 7.56 0.09 -16.14
N LYS A 20 8.10 -0.91 -15.47
CA LYS A 20 9.45 -0.94 -14.88
C LYS A 20 10.22 -2.16 -15.31
N SER A 21 11.54 -2.05 -15.20
CA SER A 21 12.45 -3.18 -15.43
C SER A 21 12.19 -4.30 -14.43
N ILE A 22 12.18 -5.55 -14.91
CA ILE A 22 12.09 -6.73 -14.05
C ILE A 22 13.23 -6.84 -13.04
N VAL A 23 14.38 -6.19 -13.30
CA VAL A 23 15.51 -6.12 -12.37
C VAL A 23 15.25 -5.08 -11.28
N GLU A 24 14.71 -3.90 -11.64
CA GLU A 24 14.28 -2.88 -10.68
C GLU A 24 13.13 -3.36 -9.79
N LEU A 25 12.27 -4.23 -10.30
CA LEU A 25 11.18 -4.86 -9.56
C LEU A 25 11.66 -6.01 -8.67
N GLY A 26 12.96 -6.35 -8.69
CA GLY A 26 13.50 -7.47 -7.91
C GLY A 26 12.99 -8.84 -8.35
N LEU A 27 12.44 -8.96 -9.57
CA LEU A 27 11.89 -10.21 -10.07
C LEU A 27 12.97 -11.20 -10.56
N VAL A 28 14.22 -10.78 -10.64
CA VAL A 28 15.32 -11.62 -11.15
C VAL A 28 16.25 -12.04 -10.01
N GLU A 29 16.36 -13.34 -9.79
CA GLU A 29 17.23 -13.92 -8.76
C GLU A 29 18.11 -15.06 -9.32
N ASP A 30 19.18 -15.40 -8.58
CA ASP A 30 20.04 -16.57 -8.81
C ASP A 30 20.64 -16.66 -10.22
N ILE A 31 21.12 -15.55 -10.80
CA ILE A 31 21.79 -15.58 -12.11
C ILE A 31 23.06 -16.44 -11.99
N LYS A 32 23.09 -17.56 -12.74
CA LYS A 32 24.21 -18.49 -12.86
C LYS A 32 24.61 -18.63 -14.32
N ILE A 33 25.90 -18.60 -14.57
CA ILE A 33 26.49 -18.77 -15.90
C ILE A 33 27.39 -20.00 -15.84
N GLU A 34 27.14 -20.94 -16.73
CA GLU A 34 27.98 -22.11 -16.95
C GLU A 34 28.68 -21.92 -18.30
N ASP A 35 30.01 -21.78 -18.25
CA ASP A 35 30.81 -21.65 -19.48
C ASP A 35 30.98 -23.01 -20.13
N GLY A 36 30.58 -23.15 -21.36
CA GLY A 36 30.50 -24.45 -22.05
C GLY A 36 31.79 -24.93 -22.65
N GLY A 37 32.88 -24.11 -22.68
CA GLY A 37 34.08 -24.42 -23.44
C GLY A 37 33.76 -24.62 -24.93
N ASP A 38 33.87 -25.84 -25.44
CA ASP A 38 33.47 -26.20 -26.81
C ASP A 38 31.96 -26.36 -26.99
N ALA A 39 31.17 -26.35 -25.90
CA ALA A 39 29.70 -26.43 -25.92
C ALA A 39 29.07 -25.02 -25.72
N PRO A 40 27.77 -24.82 -26.06
CA PRO A 40 27.10 -23.56 -25.81
C PRO A 40 27.11 -23.18 -24.34
N SER A 41 27.44 -21.94 -24.03
CA SER A 41 27.29 -21.39 -22.66
C SER A 41 25.83 -21.45 -22.22
N LYS A 42 25.59 -21.60 -20.90
CA LYS A 42 24.24 -21.66 -20.33
C LYS A 42 24.05 -20.53 -19.35
N VAL A 43 22.94 -19.84 -19.45
CA VAL A 43 22.45 -18.85 -18.48
C VAL A 43 21.25 -19.42 -17.79
N LYS A 44 21.29 -19.45 -16.46
CA LYS A 44 20.19 -19.90 -15.61
C LYS A 44 19.84 -18.79 -14.63
N PHE A 45 18.57 -18.47 -14.47
CA PHE A 45 18.08 -17.54 -13.45
C PHE A 45 16.65 -17.86 -13.08
N LYS A 46 16.19 -17.25 -11.99
CA LYS A 46 14.83 -17.38 -11.51
C LYS A 46 14.08 -16.08 -11.77
N LEU A 47 12.83 -16.18 -12.27
CA LEU A 47 11.84 -15.13 -12.18
C LEU A 47 10.99 -15.42 -10.96
N VAL A 48 11.08 -14.53 -9.97
CA VAL A 48 10.42 -14.70 -8.67
C VAL A 48 9.22 -13.76 -8.60
N PHE A 49 8.04 -14.34 -8.44
CA PHE A 49 6.79 -13.62 -8.30
C PHE A 49 6.20 -13.90 -6.92
N LYS A 50 5.49 -12.95 -6.36
CA LYS A 50 4.74 -13.15 -5.10
C LYS A 50 3.42 -13.88 -5.33
N LYS A 51 2.89 -13.82 -6.55
CA LYS A 51 1.69 -14.51 -7.02
C LYS A 51 1.89 -15.02 -8.44
N PRO A 52 1.07 -16.00 -8.87
CA PRO A 52 1.02 -16.34 -10.28
C PRO A 52 0.73 -15.10 -11.12
N ASP A 53 1.62 -14.75 -12.01
CA ASP A 53 1.48 -13.61 -12.93
C ASP A 53 1.05 -14.12 -14.28
N ALA A 54 -0.03 -13.59 -14.84
CA ALA A 54 -0.54 -13.99 -16.16
C ALA A 54 0.45 -13.67 -17.29
N LEU A 55 1.38 -12.74 -17.07
CA LEU A 55 2.38 -12.29 -18.05
C LEU A 55 3.71 -13.04 -17.95
N VAL A 56 3.83 -14.07 -17.09
CA VAL A 56 5.06 -14.85 -16.90
C VAL A 56 5.59 -15.43 -18.21
N ALA A 57 4.71 -15.94 -19.06
CA ALA A 57 5.09 -16.53 -20.35
C ALA A 57 5.74 -15.46 -21.25
N ASP A 58 5.13 -14.30 -21.37
CA ASP A 58 5.61 -13.19 -22.19
C ASP A 58 6.94 -12.63 -21.64
N LEU A 59 7.06 -12.53 -20.31
CA LEU A 59 8.30 -12.09 -19.65
C LEU A 59 9.44 -13.08 -19.85
N LYS A 60 9.18 -14.39 -19.78
CA LYS A 60 10.18 -15.43 -20.07
C LYS A 60 10.66 -15.31 -21.51
N GLU A 61 9.74 -15.18 -22.46
CA GLU A 61 10.08 -15.02 -23.88
C GLU A 61 10.90 -13.75 -24.12
N ALA A 62 10.49 -12.62 -23.55
CA ALA A 62 11.23 -11.36 -23.68
C ALA A 62 12.65 -11.45 -23.09
N CYS A 63 12.82 -12.10 -21.94
CA CYS A 63 14.12 -12.36 -21.32
C CYS A 63 15.00 -13.22 -22.22
N GLU A 64 14.47 -14.32 -22.75
CA GLU A 64 15.18 -15.24 -23.62
C GLU A 64 15.63 -14.55 -24.90
N GLN A 65 14.74 -13.85 -25.58
CA GLN A 65 15.05 -13.12 -26.82
C GLN A 65 16.15 -12.07 -26.62
N ARG A 66 16.13 -11.32 -25.51
CA ARG A 66 17.16 -10.33 -25.23
C ARG A 66 18.53 -10.95 -24.94
N ILE A 67 18.57 -12.04 -24.19
CA ILE A 67 19.83 -12.76 -23.92
C ILE A 67 20.39 -13.38 -25.20
N LEU A 68 19.54 -14.01 -26.00
CA LEU A 68 19.96 -14.61 -27.26
C LEU A 68 20.44 -13.58 -28.32
N SER A 69 19.83 -12.37 -28.29
CA SER A 69 20.26 -11.27 -29.18
C SER A 69 21.65 -10.74 -28.81
N ALA A 70 21.95 -10.67 -27.48
CA ALA A 70 23.23 -10.21 -26.99
C ALA A 70 24.34 -11.29 -27.00
N PHE A 71 23.94 -12.55 -26.78
CA PHE A 71 24.84 -13.70 -26.73
C PHE A 71 24.30 -14.85 -27.58
N PRO A 72 24.50 -14.79 -28.93
CA PRO A 72 24.03 -15.82 -29.84
C PRO A 72 24.60 -17.21 -29.51
N GLY A 73 23.74 -18.22 -29.56
CA GLY A 73 24.12 -19.62 -29.30
C GLY A 73 24.12 -20.01 -27.81
N THR A 74 23.77 -19.10 -26.89
CA THR A 74 23.59 -19.39 -25.46
C THR A 74 22.31 -20.20 -25.24
N LYS A 75 22.32 -21.14 -24.28
CA LYS A 75 21.09 -21.78 -23.77
C LYS A 75 20.58 -21.07 -22.54
N VAL A 76 19.33 -20.61 -22.57
CA VAL A 76 18.70 -19.87 -21.47
C VAL A 76 17.73 -20.80 -20.73
N TYR A 77 17.82 -20.84 -19.42
CA TYR A 77 16.95 -21.61 -18.54
C TYR A 77 16.33 -20.66 -17.50
N ILE A 78 15.05 -20.46 -17.61
CA ILE A 78 14.29 -19.55 -16.73
C ILE A 78 13.36 -20.38 -15.88
N THR A 79 13.60 -20.39 -14.57
CA THR A 79 12.74 -21.07 -13.59
C THR A 79 11.80 -20.04 -13.00
N GLU A 80 10.51 -20.31 -13.04
CA GLU A 80 9.52 -19.54 -12.32
C GLU A 80 9.47 -19.99 -10.87
N LEU A 81 9.44 -19.06 -9.95
CA LEU A 81 9.23 -19.29 -8.53
C LEU A 81 8.14 -18.35 -8.04
N VAL A 82 7.03 -18.88 -7.58
CA VAL A 82 6.04 -18.13 -6.84
C VAL A 82 6.38 -18.31 -5.36
N ARG A 83 6.79 -17.22 -4.69
CA ARG A 83 6.97 -17.22 -3.24
C ARG A 83 5.61 -16.96 -2.60
N GLU A 84 5.11 -17.93 -1.86
CA GLU A 84 4.04 -17.66 -0.90
C GLU A 84 4.54 -16.61 0.08
N SER A 85 3.65 -15.69 0.49
CA SER A 85 3.96 -14.67 1.50
C SER A 85 4.60 -15.35 2.71
N GLU A 86 5.79 -14.87 3.11
CA GLU A 86 6.44 -15.39 4.32
C GLU A 86 5.49 -15.14 5.49
N LYS A 87 5.11 -16.22 6.20
CA LYS A 87 4.40 -16.09 7.47
C LYS A 87 5.26 -15.26 8.40
N ARG A 88 4.68 -14.28 9.07
CA ARG A 88 5.38 -13.42 10.03
C ARG A 88 6.08 -14.26 11.08
N SER A 89 7.41 -14.42 10.95
CA SER A 89 8.24 -15.08 11.93
C SER A 89 9.01 -14.01 12.71
N GLY A 90 8.64 -13.75 13.95
CA GLY A 90 9.49 -12.90 14.75
C GLY A 90 8.95 -12.27 16.02
N THR A 91 7.69 -12.39 16.34
CA THR A 91 7.17 -12.09 17.69
C THR A 91 6.22 -13.21 18.08
N ASN A 92 6.17 -13.61 19.34
CA ASN A 92 5.12 -14.52 19.82
C ASN A 92 3.77 -13.82 19.69
N VAL A 93 3.22 -13.87 18.49
CA VAL A 93 1.99 -13.21 18.05
C VAL A 93 0.79 -13.78 18.81
N ASN A 94 0.89 -15.05 19.24
CA ASN A 94 -0.19 -15.79 19.91
C ASN A 94 -0.61 -15.20 21.27
N ASP A 95 0.25 -14.43 21.94
CA ASP A 95 -0.10 -13.83 23.24
C ASP A 95 -0.97 -12.55 23.11
N LEU A 96 -1.19 -12.03 21.90
CA LEU A 96 -1.86 -10.74 21.65
C LEU A 96 -3.09 -10.83 20.74
N GLY A 97 -3.47 -12.02 20.23
CA GLY A 97 -4.64 -12.20 19.35
C GLY A 97 -4.41 -11.71 17.92
N PHE A 98 -3.20 -11.86 17.38
CA PHE A 98 -2.84 -11.45 16.00
C PHE A 98 -3.00 -12.57 14.95
N GLU A 99 -3.64 -13.66 15.30
CA GLU A 99 -3.79 -14.85 14.44
C GLU A 99 -4.37 -14.53 13.07
N GLN A 100 -5.32 -13.58 13.02
CA GLN A 100 -5.95 -13.15 11.77
C GLN A 100 -5.04 -12.27 10.88
N LEU A 101 -3.89 -11.85 11.39
CA LEU A 101 -2.90 -11.06 10.66
C LEU A 101 -1.70 -11.88 10.20
N GLU A 102 -1.60 -13.17 10.56
CA GLU A 102 -0.47 -14.03 10.18
C GLU A 102 -0.35 -14.23 8.67
N GLU A 103 -1.47 -14.23 7.96
CA GLU A 103 -1.51 -14.37 6.50
C GLU A 103 -1.50 -13.03 5.76
N VAL A 104 -1.29 -11.93 6.48
CA VAL A 104 -1.17 -10.59 5.90
C VAL A 104 0.29 -10.27 5.64
N GLY A 105 0.65 -10.03 4.39
CA GLY A 105 2.03 -9.75 3.98
C GLY A 105 2.59 -8.46 4.59
N LYS A 106 1.94 -7.33 4.34
CA LYS A 106 2.37 -6.00 4.83
C LYS A 106 1.20 -5.22 5.43
N ILE A 107 1.40 -4.67 6.62
CA ILE A 107 0.44 -3.80 7.28
C ILE A 107 1.01 -2.38 7.28
N ILE A 108 0.36 -1.48 6.55
CA ILE A 108 0.83 -0.11 6.34
C ILE A 108 -0.18 0.87 6.95
N ALA A 109 0.30 1.69 7.87
CA ALA A 109 -0.50 2.78 8.43
C ALA A 109 -0.51 3.98 7.49
N ILE A 110 -1.70 4.54 7.25
CA ILE A 110 -1.86 5.83 6.57
C ILE A 110 -2.22 6.85 7.64
N ALA A 111 -1.31 7.77 7.89
CA ALA A 111 -1.38 8.75 8.97
C ALA A 111 -1.44 10.18 8.44
N SER A 112 -1.94 11.10 9.24
CA SER A 112 -1.88 12.53 8.96
C SER A 112 -1.77 13.32 10.26
N GLY A 113 -1.02 14.42 10.22
CA GLY A 113 -0.87 15.32 11.38
C GLY A 113 -2.16 16.05 11.76
N LYS A 114 -3.07 16.24 10.81
CA LYS A 114 -4.37 16.90 11.04
C LYS A 114 -5.45 16.37 10.10
N GLY A 115 -6.72 16.64 10.43
CA GLY A 115 -7.86 16.34 9.58
C GLY A 115 -7.94 17.22 8.32
N GLY A 116 -8.63 16.74 7.29
CA GLY A 116 -8.91 17.50 6.07
C GLY A 116 -7.79 17.52 5.03
N VAL A 117 -6.69 16.80 5.22
CA VAL A 117 -5.60 16.71 4.25
C VAL A 117 -5.85 15.67 3.14
N GLY A 118 -6.96 14.95 3.19
CA GLY A 118 -7.33 13.91 2.23
C GLY A 118 -6.70 12.54 2.48
N LYS A 119 -6.38 12.23 3.74
CA LYS A 119 -5.82 10.93 4.17
C LYS A 119 -6.62 9.75 3.61
N SER A 120 -7.92 9.68 3.91
CA SER A 120 -8.79 8.58 3.47
C SER A 120 -8.96 8.53 1.95
N THR A 121 -8.94 9.69 1.25
CA THR A 121 -8.90 9.73 -0.22
C THR A 121 -7.66 9.03 -0.75
N VAL A 122 -6.49 9.31 -0.16
CA VAL A 122 -5.24 8.65 -0.52
C VAL A 122 -5.30 7.16 -0.20
N THR A 123 -5.81 6.79 0.97
CA THR A 123 -5.95 5.38 1.40
C THR A 123 -6.79 4.58 0.42
N VAL A 124 -7.98 5.06 0.09
CA VAL A 124 -8.92 4.37 -0.83
C VAL A 124 -8.31 4.22 -2.22
N ASN A 125 -7.77 5.30 -2.78
CA ASN A 125 -7.21 5.26 -4.13
C ASN A 125 -5.90 4.47 -4.22
N LEU A 126 -5.08 4.47 -3.16
CA LEU A 126 -3.90 3.59 -3.06
C LEU A 126 -4.32 2.12 -3.03
N ALA A 127 -5.34 1.77 -2.24
CA ALA A 127 -5.87 0.40 -2.18
C ALA A 127 -6.35 -0.09 -3.55
N ILE A 128 -7.12 0.74 -4.26
CA ILE A 128 -7.57 0.45 -5.62
C ILE A 128 -6.38 0.29 -6.59
N ALA A 129 -5.39 1.17 -6.52
CA ALA A 129 -4.21 1.10 -7.38
C ALA A 129 -3.40 -0.18 -7.13
N LEU A 130 -3.21 -0.58 -5.87
CA LEU A 130 -2.55 -1.85 -5.51
C LEU A 130 -3.36 -3.07 -6.00
N ALA A 131 -4.69 -3.06 -5.83
CA ALA A 131 -5.54 -4.15 -6.31
C ALA A 131 -5.50 -4.28 -7.84
N ARG A 132 -5.46 -3.16 -8.57
CA ARG A 132 -5.28 -3.15 -10.03
C ARG A 132 -3.92 -3.67 -10.49
N MET A 133 -2.90 -3.58 -9.66
CA MET A 133 -1.60 -4.22 -9.87
C MET A 133 -1.62 -5.73 -9.57
N GLY A 134 -2.75 -6.29 -9.17
CA GLY A 134 -2.94 -7.72 -8.87
C GLY A 134 -2.67 -8.11 -7.42
N TYR A 135 -2.43 -7.16 -6.52
CA TYR A 135 -2.27 -7.46 -5.11
C TYR A 135 -3.63 -7.66 -4.41
N SER A 136 -3.67 -8.59 -3.45
CA SER A 136 -4.81 -8.73 -2.54
C SER A 136 -4.70 -7.70 -1.44
N VAL A 137 -5.74 -6.87 -1.32
CA VAL A 137 -5.71 -5.70 -0.44
C VAL A 137 -6.86 -5.73 0.53
N GLY A 138 -6.57 -5.40 1.79
CA GLY A 138 -7.54 -5.06 2.81
C GLY A 138 -7.38 -3.61 3.26
N VAL A 139 -8.45 -3.01 3.71
CA VAL A 139 -8.45 -1.66 4.29
C VAL A 139 -9.26 -1.65 5.57
N ALA A 140 -8.66 -1.12 6.64
CA ALA A 140 -9.34 -0.86 7.90
C ALA A 140 -9.40 0.65 8.15
N ASP A 141 -10.62 1.21 8.16
CA ASP A 141 -10.90 2.60 8.48
C ASP A 141 -11.09 2.75 10.00
N ALA A 142 -10.05 3.23 10.64
CA ALA A 142 -9.98 3.45 12.08
C ALA A 142 -10.28 4.90 12.49
N ASP A 143 -10.77 5.75 11.59
CA ASP A 143 -11.13 7.13 11.91
C ASP A 143 -12.48 7.20 12.60
N VAL A 144 -12.47 7.10 13.92
CA VAL A 144 -13.70 7.17 14.78
C VAL A 144 -14.41 8.50 14.72
N TYR A 145 -13.74 9.56 14.32
CA TYR A 145 -14.29 10.93 14.33
C TYR A 145 -14.98 11.29 13.02
N GLY A 146 -14.64 10.59 11.91
CA GLY A 146 -15.21 10.85 10.61
C GLY A 146 -14.95 9.71 9.63
N PRO A 147 -15.52 8.51 9.88
CA PRO A 147 -15.34 7.38 8.98
C PRO A 147 -15.90 7.72 7.61
N SER A 148 -15.02 7.90 6.64
CA SER A 148 -15.40 8.36 5.30
C SER A 148 -15.31 7.27 4.23
N ILE A 149 -14.63 6.17 4.51
CA ILE A 149 -14.42 5.08 3.55
C ILE A 149 -15.73 4.45 3.08
N PRO A 150 -16.74 4.17 3.93
CA PRO A 150 -18.02 3.65 3.45
C PRO A 150 -18.66 4.51 2.36
N LYS A 151 -18.63 5.83 2.52
CA LYS A 151 -19.13 6.80 1.52
C LYS A 151 -18.32 6.70 0.24
N MET A 152 -17.01 6.77 0.34
CA MET A 152 -16.08 6.80 -0.80
C MET A 152 -16.08 5.51 -1.62
N THR A 153 -16.58 4.42 -1.05
CA THR A 153 -16.64 3.10 -1.70
C THR A 153 -18.07 2.65 -2.04
N ALA A 154 -19.07 3.51 -1.79
CA ALA A 154 -20.50 3.17 -1.90
C ALA A 154 -20.86 1.88 -1.16
N THR A 155 -20.38 1.77 0.08
CA THR A 155 -20.67 0.65 1.01
C THR A 155 -21.44 1.14 2.25
N GLU A 156 -21.94 2.38 2.23
CA GLU A 156 -22.78 2.92 3.29
C GLU A 156 -24.02 2.04 3.50
N GLY A 157 -24.39 1.84 4.77
CA GLY A 157 -25.56 1.04 5.13
C GLY A 157 -25.35 -0.48 5.03
N LEU A 158 -24.23 -0.94 4.51
CA LEU A 158 -23.88 -2.36 4.58
C LEU A 158 -23.40 -2.69 6.02
N GLN A 159 -23.76 -3.89 6.47
CA GLN A 159 -23.32 -4.39 7.77
C GLN A 159 -22.47 -5.64 7.56
N PRO A 160 -21.26 -5.68 8.15
CA PRO A 160 -20.43 -6.87 8.12
C PRO A 160 -21.14 -8.05 8.79
N GLU A 161 -21.03 -9.22 8.19
CA GLU A 161 -21.54 -10.46 8.78
C GLU A 161 -20.57 -10.95 9.86
N VAL A 162 -21.07 -11.77 10.78
CA VAL A 162 -20.26 -12.46 11.77
C VAL A 162 -20.17 -13.92 11.39
N TRP A 163 -18.96 -14.39 11.15
CA TRP A 163 -18.65 -15.80 11.00
C TRP A 163 -18.38 -16.41 12.38
N ALA A 164 -18.98 -17.54 12.70
CA ALA A 164 -18.67 -18.30 13.90
C ALA A 164 -18.03 -19.63 13.52
N ASN A 165 -17.02 -20.05 14.27
CA ASN A 165 -16.39 -21.35 14.09
C ASN A 165 -17.37 -22.46 14.55
N GLU A 166 -17.67 -23.43 13.68
CA GLU A 166 -18.59 -24.54 14.00
C GLU A 166 -18.07 -25.43 15.14
N GLU A 167 -16.75 -25.60 15.26
CA GLU A 167 -16.11 -26.41 16.29
C GLU A 167 -15.92 -25.64 17.60
N ASN A 168 -15.80 -24.31 17.53
CA ASN A 168 -15.65 -23.41 18.68
C ASN A 168 -16.53 -22.17 18.52
N PRO A 169 -17.83 -22.22 18.90
CA PRO A 169 -18.76 -21.10 18.72
C PRO A 169 -18.39 -19.81 19.47
N SER A 170 -17.44 -19.85 20.40
CA SER A 170 -16.90 -18.66 21.05
C SER A 170 -15.92 -17.89 20.16
N GLU A 171 -15.40 -18.51 19.12
CA GLU A 171 -14.56 -17.88 18.11
C GLU A 171 -15.45 -17.25 17.02
N GLN A 172 -15.57 -15.95 17.09
CA GLN A 172 -16.35 -15.16 16.15
C GLN A 172 -15.44 -14.16 15.43
N LEU A 173 -15.57 -14.12 14.11
CA LEU A 173 -14.82 -13.19 13.26
C LEU A 173 -15.76 -12.34 12.44
N ILE A 174 -15.38 -11.10 12.22
CA ILE A 174 -16.07 -10.17 11.36
C ILE A 174 -15.71 -10.49 9.89
N VAL A 175 -16.70 -10.70 9.04
CA VAL A 175 -16.50 -10.87 7.61
C VAL A 175 -16.40 -9.47 6.98
N PRO A 176 -15.25 -9.09 6.38
CA PRO A 176 -15.11 -7.77 5.77
C PRO A 176 -16.04 -7.63 4.55
N ILE A 177 -16.44 -6.39 4.28
CA ILE A 177 -17.22 -6.09 3.06
C ILE A 177 -16.29 -6.14 1.86
N GLU A 178 -16.67 -6.87 0.82
CA GLU A 178 -15.91 -6.95 -0.41
C GLU A 178 -16.48 -6.04 -1.49
N LYS A 179 -15.66 -5.11 -1.98
CA LYS A 179 -16.00 -4.23 -3.10
C LYS A 179 -14.74 -3.84 -3.88
N TYR A 180 -14.84 -3.76 -5.19
CA TYR A 180 -13.71 -3.46 -6.08
C TYR A 180 -12.54 -4.44 -5.96
N GLY A 181 -12.79 -5.70 -5.53
CA GLY A 181 -11.76 -6.69 -5.27
C GLY A 181 -10.93 -6.44 -4.00
N ILE A 182 -11.42 -5.58 -3.11
CA ILE A 182 -10.76 -5.19 -1.86
C ILE A 182 -11.67 -5.53 -0.69
N LYS A 183 -11.07 -5.95 0.43
CA LYS A 183 -11.73 -6.21 1.70
C LYS A 183 -11.76 -4.94 2.54
N TRP A 184 -12.94 -4.49 2.91
CA TRP A 184 -13.15 -3.25 3.66
C TRP A 184 -13.73 -3.52 5.04
N ILE A 185 -13.19 -2.90 6.05
CA ILE A 185 -13.80 -2.77 7.36
C ILE A 185 -13.71 -1.31 7.79
N SER A 186 -14.77 -0.77 8.35
CA SER A 186 -14.82 0.59 8.87
C SER A 186 -15.59 0.62 10.16
N ILE A 187 -15.17 1.45 11.09
CA ILE A 187 -15.95 1.76 12.29
C ILE A 187 -17.32 2.33 11.91
N GLY A 188 -17.44 2.96 10.75
CA GLY A 188 -18.68 3.48 10.20
C GLY A 188 -19.75 2.43 9.89
N TYR A 189 -19.39 1.15 9.76
CA TYR A 189 -20.37 0.07 9.56
C TYR A 189 -21.10 -0.32 10.86
N PHE A 190 -20.51 0.01 12.01
CA PHE A 190 -21.05 -0.32 13.34
C PHE A 190 -21.72 0.86 14.02
N THR A 191 -21.73 2.01 13.37
CA THR A 191 -22.31 3.25 13.92
C THR A 191 -23.46 3.73 13.04
N ALA A 192 -24.60 4.01 13.65
CA ALA A 192 -25.65 4.67 12.88
C ALA A 192 -25.21 6.11 12.56
N PRO A 193 -25.43 6.60 11.31
CA PRO A 193 -24.98 7.93 10.89
C PRO A 193 -25.44 9.09 11.78
N GLU A 194 -26.56 8.89 12.50
CA GLU A 194 -27.18 9.89 13.36
C GLU A 194 -26.77 9.79 14.82
N GLN A 195 -26.03 8.74 15.20
CA GLN A 195 -25.56 8.56 16.58
C GLN A 195 -24.16 9.12 16.76
N ALA A 196 -24.06 10.25 17.43
CA ALA A 196 -22.80 10.70 18.01
C ALA A 196 -22.38 9.71 19.11
N LEU A 197 -21.60 8.70 18.77
CA LEU A 197 -20.99 7.81 19.75
C LEU A 197 -19.95 8.59 20.55
N ILE A 198 -20.20 8.75 21.84
CA ILE A 198 -19.22 9.34 22.76
C ILE A 198 -18.17 8.26 23.06
N TRP A 199 -17.19 8.15 22.19
CA TRP A 199 -16.06 7.26 22.41
C TRP A 199 -15.15 7.83 23.50
N ARG A 200 -15.05 7.16 24.64
CA ARG A 200 -13.97 7.43 25.59
C ARG A 200 -12.69 6.77 25.08
N GLY A 201 -11.56 7.49 25.15
CA GLY A 201 -10.29 7.09 24.55
C GLY A 201 -9.95 5.59 24.68
N PRO A 202 -9.91 4.99 25.88
CA PRO A 202 -9.57 3.57 26.03
C PRO A 202 -10.58 2.61 25.36
N MET A 203 -11.87 2.94 25.36
CA MET A 203 -12.90 2.13 24.69
C MET A 203 -12.75 2.18 23.19
N ALA A 204 -12.50 3.36 22.63
CA ALA A 204 -12.25 3.53 21.21
C ALA A 204 -11.01 2.73 20.76
N CYS A 205 -9.91 2.84 21.50
CA CYS A 205 -8.69 2.08 21.20
C CYS A 205 -8.93 0.57 21.13
N ASN A 206 -9.65 0.04 22.15
CA ASN A 206 -9.93 -1.40 22.19
C ASN A 206 -10.86 -1.84 21.06
N ALA A 207 -11.91 -1.08 20.77
CA ALA A 207 -12.83 -1.39 19.68
C ALA A 207 -12.13 -1.37 18.33
N LEU A 208 -11.28 -0.37 18.07
CA LEU A 208 -10.50 -0.29 16.83
C LEU A 208 -9.49 -1.43 16.68
N LYS A 209 -8.80 -1.80 17.76
CA LYS A 209 -7.91 -2.96 17.74
C LYS A 209 -8.68 -4.24 17.44
N GLN A 210 -9.81 -4.46 18.13
CA GLN A 210 -10.66 -5.62 17.85
C GLN A 210 -11.16 -5.61 16.41
N MET A 211 -11.56 -4.45 15.88
CA MET A 211 -11.97 -4.31 14.49
C MET A 211 -10.86 -4.70 13.49
N VAL A 212 -9.59 -4.54 13.83
CA VAL A 212 -8.48 -4.99 12.99
C VAL A 212 -8.14 -6.46 13.24
N LEU A 213 -8.15 -6.89 14.51
CA LEU A 213 -7.67 -8.20 14.93
C LEU A 213 -8.72 -9.32 14.78
N GLN A 214 -10.02 -8.98 14.81
CA GLN A 214 -11.12 -9.95 14.73
C GLN A 214 -11.80 -9.98 13.36
N VAL A 215 -11.11 -9.55 12.30
CA VAL A 215 -11.60 -9.62 10.94
C VAL A 215 -11.02 -10.84 10.23
N LYS A 216 -11.86 -11.58 9.51
CA LYS A 216 -11.46 -12.71 8.67
C LYS A 216 -10.76 -12.19 7.40
N TRP A 217 -9.52 -11.68 7.57
CA TRP A 217 -8.75 -11.15 6.46
C TRP A 217 -8.37 -12.22 5.44
N GLY A 218 -7.97 -13.41 5.92
CA GLY A 218 -7.35 -14.44 5.10
C GLY A 218 -6.07 -13.90 4.45
N GLN A 219 -5.68 -14.49 3.34
CA GLN A 219 -4.45 -14.13 2.67
C GLN A 219 -4.55 -12.76 2.00
N LEU A 220 -3.72 -11.82 2.43
CA LEU A 220 -3.57 -10.48 1.87
C LEU A 220 -2.10 -10.18 1.60
N ASP A 221 -1.81 -9.41 0.53
CA ASP A 221 -0.48 -8.83 0.34
C ASP A 221 -0.32 -7.54 1.14
N PHE A 222 -1.38 -6.73 1.19
CA PHE A 222 -1.39 -5.45 1.88
C PHE A 222 -2.65 -5.28 2.73
N LEU A 223 -2.47 -4.81 3.95
CA LEU A 223 -3.54 -4.26 4.78
C LEU A 223 -3.21 -2.79 5.07
N LEU A 224 -4.04 -1.88 4.58
CA LEU A 224 -3.91 -0.47 4.82
C LEU A 224 -4.78 -0.07 6.03
N LEU A 225 -4.17 0.62 6.99
CA LEU A 225 -4.87 1.14 8.17
C LEU A 225 -5.04 2.65 8.03
N ASP A 226 -6.25 3.12 7.78
CA ASP A 226 -6.58 4.55 7.75
C ASP A 226 -6.74 5.06 9.19
N LEU A 227 -5.67 5.64 9.75
CA LEU A 227 -5.60 6.04 11.15
C LEU A 227 -6.43 7.30 11.44
N PRO A 228 -6.88 7.53 12.67
CA PRO A 228 -7.45 8.82 13.07
C PRO A 228 -6.45 9.96 12.79
N PRO A 229 -6.91 11.17 12.47
CA PRO A 229 -6.02 12.30 12.25
C PRO A 229 -5.34 12.75 13.56
N GLY A 230 -4.15 13.32 13.43
CA GLY A 230 -3.39 13.85 14.55
C GLY A 230 -2.50 12.83 15.25
N THR A 231 -2.07 13.15 16.47
CA THR A 231 -1.13 12.36 17.27
C THR A 231 -1.66 12.13 18.69
N GLY A 232 -2.98 11.97 18.82
CA GLY A 232 -3.64 11.73 20.12
C GLY A 232 -3.49 10.29 20.60
N ASP A 233 -3.98 10.02 21.82
CA ASP A 233 -3.82 8.74 22.52
C ASP A 233 -4.32 7.53 21.74
N ILE A 234 -5.43 7.68 21.00
CA ILE A 234 -5.96 6.61 20.15
C ILE A 234 -4.96 6.27 19.04
N HIS A 235 -4.42 7.28 18.36
CA HIS A 235 -3.42 7.11 17.31
C HIS A 235 -2.16 6.40 17.84
N ILE A 236 -1.62 6.91 18.97
CA ILE A 236 -0.43 6.33 19.62
C ILE A 236 -0.66 4.87 19.98
N SER A 237 -1.80 4.54 20.60
CA SER A 237 -2.12 3.17 21.00
C SER A 237 -2.21 2.23 19.80
N LEU A 238 -2.88 2.64 18.71
CA LEU A 238 -2.97 1.81 17.50
C LEU A 238 -1.60 1.55 16.87
N VAL A 239 -0.78 2.60 16.73
CA VAL A 239 0.54 2.50 16.11
C VAL A 239 1.49 1.63 16.95
N LYS A 240 1.41 1.73 18.29
CA LYS A 240 2.25 0.97 19.21
C LYS A 240 1.86 -0.51 19.26
N ASP A 241 0.56 -0.77 19.32
CA ASP A 241 0.05 -2.11 19.64
C ASP A 241 -0.18 -2.99 18.41
N LEU A 242 -0.32 -2.39 17.21
CA LEU A 242 -0.47 -3.16 15.97
C LEU A 242 0.89 -3.45 15.31
N PRO A 243 1.03 -4.61 14.65
CA PRO A 243 2.27 -5.06 14.03
C PRO A 243 2.49 -4.39 12.67
N LEU A 244 2.66 -3.06 12.66
CA LEU A 244 2.87 -2.28 11.44
C LEU A 244 4.25 -2.55 10.83
N ASP A 245 4.29 -2.73 9.50
CA ASP A 245 5.53 -2.80 8.72
C ASP A 245 6.03 -1.42 8.29
N GLY A 246 5.16 -0.42 8.31
CA GLY A 246 5.55 0.94 8.00
C GLY A 246 4.37 1.91 8.03
N ALA A 247 4.68 3.19 7.87
CA ALA A 247 3.69 4.25 7.83
C ALA A 247 3.92 5.20 6.66
N ILE A 248 2.83 5.68 6.07
CA ILE A 248 2.81 6.75 5.08
C ILE A 248 2.16 7.97 5.71
N ILE A 249 2.82 9.12 5.63
CA ILE A 249 2.29 10.37 6.18
C ILE A 249 1.70 11.21 5.05
N VAL A 250 0.40 11.48 5.11
CA VAL A 250 -0.32 12.32 4.15
C VAL A 250 -0.45 13.74 4.68
N SER A 251 -0.11 14.72 3.87
CA SER A 251 -0.29 16.14 4.20
C SER A 251 -0.55 16.99 2.95
N THR A 252 -0.90 18.25 3.20
CA THR A 252 -0.93 19.29 2.18
C THR A 252 0.30 20.19 2.35
N PRO A 253 0.72 20.99 1.32
CA PRO A 253 1.90 21.83 1.42
C PRO A 253 1.75 23.09 2.32
N GLN A 254 0.62 23.24 3.03
CA GLN A 254 0.37 24.35 3.94
C GLN A 254 1.29 24.30 5.18
N ALA A 255 1.90 25.43 5.54
CA ALA A 255 2.79 25.51 6.69
C ALA A 255 2.17 25.00 8.00
N VAL A 256 0.86 25.28 8.21
CA VAL A 256 0.13 24.77 9.39
C VAL A 256 0.02 23.25 9.38
N ALA A 257 -0.20 22.62 8.22
CA ALA A 257 -0.25 21.17 8.11
C ALA A 257 1.14 20.54 8.31
N LEU A 258 2.18 21.19 7.81
CA LEU A 258 3.57 20.73 7.91
C LEU A 258 4.08 20.70 9.35
N ALA A 259 3.68 21.66 10.19
CA ALA A 259 4.00 21.63 11.62
C ALA A 259 3.44 20.38 12.33
N ASP A 260 2.28 19.89 11.89
CA ASP A 260 1.69 18.67 12.44
C ASP A 260 2.30 17.41 11.83
N VAL A 261 2.82 17.45 10.58
CA VAL A 261 3.62 16.38 10.00
C VAL A 261 4.88 16.10 10.83
N GLU A 262 5.57 17.14 11.29
CA GLU A 262 6.75 16.97 12.15
C GLU A 262 6.43 16.24 13.44
N LYS A 263 5.27 16.53 14.05
CA LYS A 263 4.80 15.77 15.23
C LYS A 263 4.54 14.30 14.91
N GLY A 264 3.92 14.04 13.76
CA GLY A 264 3.69 12.67 13.27
C GLY A 264 4.99 11.92 13.04
N ILE A 265 5.99 12.52 12.39
CA ILE A 265 7.31 11.93 12.19
C ILE A 265 7.96 11.58 13.53
N ASN A 266 7.93 12.51 14.48
CA ASN A 266 8.51 12.30 15.81
C ASN A 266 7.80 11.18 16.59
N LEU A 267 6.48 11.03 16.40
CA LEU A 267 5.72 9.94 16.99
C LEU A 267 6.20 8.57 16.47
N PHE A 268 6.27 8.38 15.16
CA PHE A 268 6.71 7.10 14.58
C PHE A 268 8.17 6.78 14.90
N ARG A 269 9.02 7.79 15.07
CA ARG A 269 10.44 7.66 15.46
C ARG A 269 10.65 7.58 16.98
N ASN A 270 9.59 7.71 17.78
CA ASN A 270 9.72 7.55 19.23
C ASN A 270 10.17 6.12 19.55
N PRO A 271 11.18 5.91 20.45
CA PRO A 271 11.66 4.58 20.80
C PRO A 271 10.58 3.61 21.31
N ASP A 272 9.50 4.13 21.90
CA ASP A 272 8.36 3.30 22.38
C ASP A 272 7.46 2.83 21.22
N VAL A 273 7.55 3.42 20.05
CA VAL A 273 6.76 3.14 18.84
C VAL A 273 7.61 2.44 17.80
N ASP A 274 8.74 3.05 17.45
CA ASP A 274 9.79 2.55 16.55
C ASP A 274 9.23 1.90 15.27
N LYS A 275 8.47 2.68 14.50
CA LYS A 275 7.90 2.24 13.22
C LYS A 275 8.54 2.98 12.07
N GLU A 276 8.88 2.24 11.02
CA GLU A 276 9.42 2.82 9.79
C GLU A 276 8.43 3.79 9.13
N ILE A 277 8.95 4.92 8.63
CA ILE A 277 8.18 5.84 7.79
C ILE A 277 8.62 5.58 6.35
N LEU A 278 7.72 4.98 5.56
CA LEU A 278 7.97 4.68 4.15
C LEU A 278 8.12 5.96 3.31
N GLY A 279 7.49 7.04 3.74
CA GLY A 279 7.61 8.35 3.14
C GLY A 279 6.40 9.24 3.34
N ILE A 280 6.41 10.38 2.63
CA ILE A 280 5.38 11.42 2.72
C ILE A 280 4.65 11.52 1.38
N VAL A 281 3.33 11.70 1.44
CA VAL A 281 2.48 12.04 0.28
C VAL A 281 2.03 13.49 0.41
N GLU A 282 2.38 14.33 -0.56
CA GLU A 282 1.88 15.68 -0.68
C GLU A 282 0.59 15.69 -1.49
N ASN A 283 -0.53 15.76 -0.80
CA ASN A 283 -1.84 15.86 -1.42
C ASN A 283 -2.23 17.33 -1.66
N MET A 284 -3.09 17.58 -2.65
CA MET A 284 -3.51 18.92 -3.06
C MET A 284 -2.31 19.82 -3.42
N ALA A 285 -1.28 19.22 -4.04
CA ALA A 285 0.00 19.87 -4.31
C ALA A 285 -0.11 21.07 -5.26
N TRP A 286 -0.98 21.00 -6.25
CA TRP A 286 -1.31 22.11 -7.17
C TRP A 286 -2.69 21.91 -7.78
N PHE A 287 -3.23 22.96 -8.33
CA PHE A 287 -4.44 22.94 -9.17
C PHE A 287 -4.08 23.37 -10.61
N THR A 288 -4.65 22.67 -11.59
CA THR A 288 -4.53 23.02 -13.01
C THR A 288 -5.94 23.23 -13.57
N PRO A 289 -6.31 24.47 -13.97
CA PRO A 289 -7.59 24.75 -14.62
C PRO A 289 -7.68 24.03 -15.98
N ALA A 290 -8.85 23.57 -16.35
CA ALA A 290 -9.08 22.92 -17.65
C ALA A 290 -8.77 23.85 -18.84
N GLU A 291 -9.05 25.16 -18.68
CA GLU A 291 -8.80 26.18 -19.68
C GLU A 291 -7.31 26.54 -19.84
N LEU A 292 -6.48 26.19 -18.85
CA LEU A 292 -5.06 26.48 -18.80
C LEU A 292 -4.25 25.24 -18.42
N PRO A 293 -4.22 24.18 -19.26
CA PRO A 293 -3.69 22.87 -18.90
C PRO A 293 -2.17 22.87 -18.62
N ASN A 294 -1.46 23.90 -19.04
CA ASN A 294 -0.02 24.05 -18.79
C ASN A 294 0.30 24.85 -17.53
N ASN A 295 -0.71 25.40 -16.84
CA ASN A 295 -0.51 26.25 -15.67
C ASN A 295 -0.77 25.48 -14.39
N ARG A 296 0.12 25.64 -13.41
CA ARG A 296 -0.05 25.08 -12.06
C ARG A 296 -0.20 26.20 -11.04
N TYR A 297 -1.28 26.13 -10.28
CA TYR A 297 -1.56 27.08 -9.20
C TYR A 297 -1.37 26.38 -7.85
N TYR A 298 -0.48 26.89 -7.03
CA TYR A 298 -0.11 26.32 -5.74
C TYR A 298 -0.97 26.94 -4.63
N ILE A 299 -2.26 26.59 -4.61
CA ILE A 299 -3.27 27.19 -3.72
C ILE A 299 -2.91 27.01 -2.25
N PHE A 300 -2.34 25.84 -1.90
CA PHE A 300 -1.98 25.49 -0.54
C PHE A 300 -0.48 25.65 -0.22
N GLY A 301 0.30 26.24 -1.11
CA GLY A 301 1.75 26.34 -1.02
C GLY A 301 2.45 25.43 -2.01
N LYS A 302 3.76 25.57 -2.12
CA LYS A 302 4.58 24.84 -3.10
C LYS A 302 5.64 24.00 -2.41
N GLU A 303 5.69 22.71 -2.72
CA GLU A 303 6.75 21.77 -2.30
C GLU A 303 7.00 21.72 -0.78
N GLY A 304 5.99 22.01 0.04
CA GLY A 304 6.15 22.04 1.48
C GLY A 304 6.49 20.69 2.09
N CYS A 305 5.82 19.64 1.61
CA CYS A 305 6.11 18.27 2.07
C CYS A 305 7.48 17.77 1.57
N LYS A 306 7.93 18.24 0.40
CA LYS A 306 9.27 17.96 -0.11
C LYS A 306 10.35 18.51 0.82
N ALA A 307 10.22 19.76 1.26
CA ALA A 307 11.16 20.38 2.19
C ALA A 307 11.20 19.61 3.54
N ILE A 308 10.05 19.14 4.04
CA ILE A 308 9.99 18.32 5.26
C ILE A 308 10.63 16.94 5.01
N ALA A 309 10.37 16.31 3.88
CA ALA A 309 10.98 15.03 3.52
C ALA A 309 12.52 15.14 3.51
N GLU A 310 13.06 16.15 2.85
CA GLU A 310 14.49 16.44 2.82
C GLU A 310 15.06 16.69 4.24
N LYS A 311 14.38 17.52 5.05
CA LYS A 311 14.78 17.83 6.44
C LYS A 311 14.90 16.59 7.31
N TYR A 312 14.00 15.64 7.14
CA TYR A 312 13.93 14.42 7.96
C TYR A 312 14.55 13.19 7.29
N ASN A 313 15.19 13.36 6.13
CA ASN A 313 15.73 12.26 5.31
C ASN A 313 14.68 11.17 5.07
N LEU A 314 13.53 11.58 4.57
CA LEU A 314 12.42 10.74 4.15
C LEU A 314 12.17 10.92 2.66
N ASP A 315 11.51 9.95 2.06
CA ASP A 315 11.11 10.04 0.66
C ASP A 315 9.78 10.79 0.48
N LEU A 316 9.69 11.61 -0.57
CA LEU A 316 8.43 12.12 -1.08
C LEU A 316 7.88 11.08 -2.07
N LEU A 317 6.89 10.29 -1.62
CA LEU A 317 6.36 9.16 -2.40
C LEU A 317 5.54 9.61 -3.61
N ALA A 318 4.74 10.66 -3.43
CA ALA A 318 3.92 11.23 -4.49
C ALA A 318 3.51 12.67 -4.19
N GLN A 319 3.23 13.41 -5.26
CA GLN A 319 2.53 14.69 -5.24
C GLN A 319 1.22 14.52 -6.03
N ILE A 320 0.09 14.65 -5.34
CA ILE A 320 -1.25 14.45 -5.91
C ILE A 320 -1.87 15.82 -6.13
N PRO A 321 -2.29 16.15 -7.35
CA PRO A 321 -2.93 17.42 -7.65
C PRO A 321 -4.32 17.55 -6.99
N LEU A 322 -4.76 18.79 -6.80
CA LEU A 322 -6.15 19.09 -6.48
C LEU A 322 -6.97 19.00 -7.75
N VAL A 323 -7.76 17.94 -7.89
CA VAL A 323 -8.59 17.67 -9.08
C VAL A 323 -10.05 17.50 -8.65
N GLN A 324 -10.94 18.16 -9.39
CA GLN A 324 -12.38 18.10 -9.10
C GLN A 324 -12.93 16.68 -9.23
N SER A 325 -12.49 15.91 -10.24
CA SER A 325 -12.94 14.53 -10.44
C SER A 325 -12.58 13.60 -9.29
N ILE A 326 -11.44 13.78 -8.62
CA ILE A 326 -11.07 13.00 -7.44
C ILE A 326 -12.08 13.22 -6.30
N ARG A 327 -12.51 14.47 -6.08
CA ARG A 327 -13.53 14.77 -5.07
C ARG A 327 -14.88 14.17 -5.48
N GLU A 328 -15.34 14.43 -6.71
CA GLU A 328 -16.64 13.96 -7.20
C GLU A 328 -16.74 12.43 -7.20
N SER A 329 -15.69 11.75 -7.62
CA SER A 329 -15.63 10.28 -7.61
C SER A 329 -15.71 9.72 -6.19
N GLY A 330 -15.05 10.35 -5.22
CA GLY A 330 -15.18 9.99 -3.81
C GLY A 330 -16.58 10.21 -3.27
N ASP A 331 -17.23 11.35 -3.59
CA ASP A 331 -18.60 11.65 -3.17
C ASP A 331 -19.62 10.66 -3.76
N ASN A 332 -19.35 10.16 -4.97
CA ASN A 332 -20.21 9.23 -5.69
C ASN A 332 -19.91 7.74 -5.37
N GLY A 333 -18.92 7.47 -4.51
CA GLY A 333 -18.52 6.11 -4.15
C GLY A 333 -17.84 5.32 -5.27
N THR A 334 -17.28 6.02 -6.25
CA THR A 334 -16.52 5.46 -7.38
C THR A 334 -15.09 6.03 -7.39
N PRO A 335 -14.18 5.53 -6.54
CA PRO A 335 -12.85 6.11 -6.37
C PRO A 335 -12.11 6.36 -7.68
N ALA A 336 -11.41 7.49 -7.78
CA ALA A 336 -10.74 7.96 -9.00
C ALA A 336 -9.74 6.96 -9.59
N ALA A 337 -9.06 6.19 -8.75
CA ALA A 337 -8.12 5.17 -9.20
C ALA A 337 -8.77 3.96 -9.92
N LEU A 338 -10.09 3.86 -9.98
CA LEU A 338 -10.80 2.92 -10.85
C LEU A 338 -10.66 3.30 -12.34
N GLU A 339 -10.48 4.59 -12.63
CA GLU A 339 -10.26 5.07 -13.99
C GLU A 339 -8.80 4.88 -14.41
N GLN A 340 -8.56 4.57 -15.68
CA GLN A 340 -7.21 4.28 -16.19
C GLN A 340 -6.27 5.51 -16.23
N ASN A 341 -6.82 6.71 -16.11
CA ASN A 341 -6.09 7.96 -16.35
C ASN A 341 -5.45 8.58 -15.09
N GLU A 342 -5.66 8.02 -13.90
CA GLU A 342 -5.14 8.59 -12.65
C GLU A 342 -3.72 8.09 -12.32
N ASN A 343 -2.74 8.62 -13.02
CA ASN A 343 -1.34 8.23 -12.89
C ASN A 343 -0.72 8.48 -11.51
N ALA A 344 -1.22 9.45 -10.72
CA ALA A 344 -0.63 9.80 -9.43
C ALA A 344 -0.76 8.66 -8.40
N PHE A 345 -1.91 7.99 -8.35
CA PHE A 345 -2.12 6.87 -7.42
C PHE A 345 -1.41 5.59 -7.86
N ALA A 346 -1.32 5.34 -9.16
CA ALA A 346 -0.52 4.25 -9.70
C ALA A 346 0.98 4.45 -9.39
N ALA A 347 1.49 5.68 -9.54
CA ALA A 347 2.85 6.02 -9.18
C ALA A 347 3.09 5.83 -7.67
N LEU A 348 2.14 6.24 -6.81
CA LEU A 348 2.21 6.02 -5.36
C LEU A 348 2.24 4.53 -5.03
N ALA A 349 1.35 3.72 -5.63
CA ALA A 349 1.31 2.28 -5.41
C ALA A 349 2.65 1.61 -5.78
N ASN A 350 3.24 1.99 -6.92
CA ASN A 350 4.57 1.53 -7.31
C ASN A 350 5.64 1.88 -6.27
N GLN A 351 5.62 3.12 -5.73
CA GLN A 351 6.57 3.54 -4.70
C GLN A 351 6.40 2.74 -3.40
N VAL A 352 5.16 2.42 -3.02
CA VAL A 352 4.86 1.59 -1.84
C VAL A 352 5.38 0.17 -2.05
N VAL A 353 5.06 -0.46 -3.17
CA VAL A 353 5.54 -1.82 -3.49
C VAL A 353 7.06 -1.89 -3.44
N MET A 354 7.77 -0.94 -4.05
CA MET A 354 9.25 -0.93 -4.07
C MET A 354 9.90 -0.87 -2.70
N ARG A 355 9.21 -0.31 -1.68
CA ARG A 355 9.76 -0.15 -0.33
C ARG A 355 9.35 -1.25 0.63
N THR A 356 8.36 -2.01 0.27
CA THR A 356 7.80 -3.03 1.17
C THR A 356 8.02 -4.45 0.66
N VAL A 357 8.43 -4.56 -0.55
CA VAL A 357 8.76 -5.78 -1.29
C VAL A 357 10.24 -5.82 -1.63
#